data_b8ce7db9f50481a9a67cace84ae4e167
#
_entry.id   b8ce7db9f50481a9a67cace84ae4e167
#
_cell.length_a   1.000
_cell.length_b   1.000
_cell.length_c   1.000
_cell.angle_alpha   90.00
_cell.angle_beta   90.00
_cell.angle_gamma   90.00
#
_symmetry.space_group_name_H-M   'P 1'
#
loop_
_entity.id
_entity.type
_entity.pdbx_description
1 polymer ?
#
loop_
_entity_poly.entity_id
_entity_poly.type
_entity_poly.pdbx_seq_one_letter_code
_entity_poly.pdbx_strand_id
1 'polypeptide(L)'
;YTIGSSTYTTSGTYTDVFTAANGCDSTVTTNLVVSPEITSTNNQTICYGGSYTIGSSTYTTSGTYTDVFTSSNGCDSTVTTNLTISPQLNVSIQASGGGTACSGSSVTLSMSGFASSANTYQWNDANGVISGATSSTYSATSAGTYSLTVTTPAGCSSTSSGLAVSIITVSTPTGLSTSSIQLDRATMNWASVTNANHYDIRMRVQGSSWSVALNNLSSSATSQLKTGLSSSTTYEWQIRSACST
;
A
#
# COMPACT_ATOMS: atom_id res chain seq x y z
N TYR A 1 -1.42 5.88 60.05
CA TYR A 1 -1.97 5.23 61.22
C TYR A 1 -1.99 6.22 62.37
N THR A 2 -3.14 6.38 63.00
CA THR A 2 -3.31 7.30 64.13
C THR A 2 -3.74 6.51 65.37
N ILE A 3 -3.10 6.78 66.50
CA ILE A 3 -3.48 6.24 67.80
C ILE A 3 -3.43 7.34 68.83
N GLY A 4 -4.55 7.60 69.55
CA GLY A 4 -4.68 8.74 70.43
C GLY A 4 -4.46 10.07 69.68
N SER A 5 -3.49 10.85 70.13
CA SER A 5 -3.07 12.09 69.47
C SER A 5 -1.85 11.93 68.54
N SER A 6 -1.28 10.72 68.47
CA SER A 6 -0.07 10.42 67.65
C SER A 6 -0.45 9.93 66.28
N THR A 7 0.24 10.44 65.20
CA THR A 7 0.10 9.97 63.83
C THR A 7 1.45 9.53 63.29
N TYR A 8 1.53 8.29 62.80
CA TYR A 8 2.72 7.64 62.27
C TYR A 8 2.56 7.37 60.77
N THR A 9 3.55 7.78 59.97
CA THR A 9 3.52 7.71 58.50
C THR A 9 4.65 6.84 57.92
N THR A 10 5.55 6.34 58.80
CA THR A 10 6.68 5.48 58.37
C THR A 10 6.65 4.15 59.13
N SER A 11 7.25 3.14 58.53
CA SER A 11 7.41 1.83 59.20
C SER A 11 8.28 1.96 60.40
N GLY A 12 7.88 1.33 61.52
CA GLY A 12 8.62 1.37 62.77
C GLY A 12 7.83 0.77 63.94
N THR A 13 8.47 0.71 65.08
CA THR A 13 7.85 0.33 66.35
C THR A 13 7.66 1.59 67.16
N TYR A 14 6.43 1.90 67.49
CA TYR A 14 6.02 3.11 68.20
C TYR A 14 5.40 2.73 69.55
N THR A 15 5.64 3.54 70.55
CA THR A 15 5.12 3.31 71.88
C THR A 15 4.36 4.55 72.32
N ASP A 16 3.05 4.40 72.59
CA ASP A 16 2.17 5.45 73.09
C ASP A 16 1.76 5.11 74.52
N VAL A 17 1.76 6.17 75.35
CA VAL A 17 1.36 6.04 76.75
C VAL A 17 0.03 6.76 76.95
N PHE A 18 -0.92 6.03 77.49
CA PHE A 18 -2.26 6.57 77.79
C PHE A 18 -2.46 6.57 79.31
N THR A 19 -2.70 7.79 79.90
CA THR A 19 -2.97 7.91 81.30
C THR A 19 -4.47 7.71 81.58
N ALA A 20 -4.81 6.72 82.39
CA ALA A 20 -6.20 6.47 82.76
C ALA A 20 -6.66 7.43 83.84
N ALA A 21 -7.97 7.66 83.99
CA ALA A 21 -8.59 8.55 85.00
C ALA A 21 -8.23 8.21 86.44
N ASN A 22 -7.73 7.01 86.71
CA ASN A 22 -7.24 6.57 88.01
C ASN A 22 -5.73 6.83 88.25
N GLY A 23 -5.05 7.52 87.26
CA GLY A 23 -3.64 7.85 87.34
C GLY A 23 -2.67 6.70 86.95
N CYS A 24 -3.15 5.54 86.55
CA CYS A 24 -2.28 4.48 86.07
C CYS A 24 -2.05 4.60 84.54
N ASP A 25 -0.81 4.58 84.11
CA ASP A 25 -0.44 4.62 82.70
C ASP A 25 -0.57 3.26 82.05
N SER A 26 -1.12 3.27 80.84
CA SER A 26 -1.07 2.06 79.96
C SER A 26 -0.24 2.36 78.72
N THR A 27 0.62 1.41 78.35
CA THR A 27 1.53 1.53 77.24
C THR A 27 1.04 0.64 76.09
N VAL A 28 0.89 1.23 74.91
CA VAL A 28 0.55 0.50 73.66
C VAL A 28 1.75 0.57 72.75
N THR A 29 2.26 -0.61 72.35
CA THR A 29 3.32 -0.74 71.35
C THR A 29 2.69 -1.08 70.01
N THR A 30 2.88 -0.22 69.02
CA THR A 30 2.42 -0.43 67.63
C THR A 30 3.60 -0.76 66.72
N ASN A 31 3.58 -1.92 66.10
CA ASN A 31 4.48 -2.26 64.99
C ASN A 31 3.80 -1.85 63.68
N LEU A 32 4.18 -0.71 63.12
CA LEU A 32 3.63 -0.21 61.83
C LEU A 32 4.52 -0.64 60.68
N VAL A 33 3.92 -1.26 59.69
CA VAL A 33 4.54 -1.53 58.38
C VAL A 33 3.82 -0.70 57.32
N VAL A 34 4.53 0.24 56.72
CA VAL A 34 4.06 1.04 55.59
C VAL A 34 4.65 0.37 54.30
N SER A 35 3.80 -0.22 53.48
CA SER A 35 4.22 -0.80 52.20
C SER A 35 4.51 0.33 51.19
N PRO A 36 5.57 0.24 50.40
CA PRO A 36 5.85 1.21 49.34
C PRO A 36 4.75 1.15 48.26
N GLU A 37 4.51 2.30 47.64
CA GLU A 37 3.67 2.37 46.44
C GLU A 37 4.27 1.50 45.32
N ILE A 38 3.44 0.68 44.64
CA ILE A 38 3.83 -0.07 43.47
C ILE A 38 3.53 0.75 42.22
N THR A 39 4.56 1.14 41.50
CA THR A 39 4.43 1.88 40.24
C THR A 39 4.91 1.03 39.08
N SER A 40 4.23 1.12 37.94
CA SER A 40 4.65 0.50 36.69
C SER A 40 4.41 1.46 35.51
N THR A 41 5.22 1.30 34.45
CA THR A 41 5.09 2.06 33.21
C THR A 41 4.74 1.10 32.08
N ASN A 42 3.74 1.45 31.27
CA ASN A 42 3.26 0.71 30.15
C ASN A 42 3.29 1.59 28.90
N ASN A 43 4.07 1.21 27.89
CA ASN A 43 4.14 1.91 26.61
C ASN A 43 3.29 1.17 25.56
N GLN A 44 2.31 1.86 25.01
CA GLN A 44 1.36 1.32 24.05
C GLN A 44 1.34 2.13 22.76
N THR A 45 1.32 1.44 21.63
CA THR A 45 1.10 2.06 20.32
C THR A 45 -0.10 1.38 19.67
N ILE A 46 -1.10 2.16 19.27
CA ILE A 46 -2.31 1.68 18.60
C ILE A 46 -2.51 2.43 17.28
N CYS A 47 -3.32 1.84 16.40
CA CYS A 47 -3.63 2.42 15.10
C CYS A 47 -4.65 3.56 15.22
N TYR A 48 -4.64 4.48 14.25
CA TYR A 48 -5.64 5.53 14.11
C TYR A 48 -7.08 4.99 14.24
N GLY A 49 -7.89 5.67 15.03
CA GLY A 49 -9.27 5.28 15.30
C GLY A 49 -9.45 4.15 16.33
N GLY A 50 -8.33 3.57 16.82
CA GLY A 50 -8.36 2.57 17.88
C GLY A 50 -8.49 3.18 19.27
N SER A 51 -8.67 2.33 20.30
CA SER A 51 -8.70 2.70 21.71
C SER A 51 -7.86 1.73 22.52
N TYR A 52 -7.36 2.21 23.64
CA TYR A 52 -6.66 1.40 24.64
C TYR A 52 -7.45 1.42 25.94
N THR A 53 -7.74 0.24 26.48
CA THR A 53 -8.49 0.11 27.74
C THR A 53 -7.61 -0.54 28.81
N ILE A 54 -7.59 0.08 29.99
CA ILE A 54 -6.93 -0.44 31.19
C ILE A 54 -7.86 -0.28 32.39
N GLY A 55 -8.20 -1.37 33.08
CA GLY A 55 -9.22 -1.37 34.13
C GLY A 55 -10.56 -0.87 33.58
N SER A 56 -11.10 0.19 34.17
CA SER A 56 -12.33 0.86 33.70
C SER A 56 -12.07 2.06 32.78
N SER A 57 -10.82 2.45 32.57
CA SER A 57 -10.43 3.63 31.77
C SER A 57 -10.23 3.23 30.30
N THR A 58 -10.71 4.08 29.36
CA THR A 58 -10.51 3.91 27.92
C THR A 58 -9.99 5.20 27.32
N TYR A 59 -8.86 5.11 26.60
CA TYR A 59 -8.15 6.22 26.01
C TYR A 59 -8.15 6.12 24.49
N THR A 60 -8.45 7.25 23.82
CA THR A 60 -8.58 7.36 22.36
C THR A 60 -7.66 8.42 21.75
N THR A 61 -6.80 9.05 22.56
CA THR A 61 -5.83 10.08 22.13
C THR A 61 -4.45 9.73 22.64
N SER A 62 -3.40 10.19 21.94
CA SER A 62 -2.03 10.05 22.41
C SER A 62 -1.82 10.87 23.68
N GLY A 63 -1.11 10.31 24.65
CA GLY A 63 -0.85 11.00 25.92
C GLY A 63 -0.24 10.08 26.96
N THR A 64 0.06 10.65 28.13
CA THR A 64 0.47 9.90 29.31
C THR A 64 -0.71 9.90 30.29
N TYR A 65 -1.15 8.73 30.67
CA TYR A 65 -2.30 8.49 31.55
C TYR A 65 -1.85 7.73 32.79
N THR A 66 -2.50 8.04 33.91
CA THR A 66 -2.21 7.38 35.18
C THR A 66 -3.48 6.76 35.71
N ASP A 67 -3.47 5.46 35.92
CA ASP A 67 -4.56 4.68 36.50
C ASP A 67 -4.12 4.11 37.85
N VAL A 68 -5.00 4.19 38.84
CA VAL A 68 -4.74 3.68 40.19
C VAL A 68 -5.60 2.42 40.39
N PHE A 69 -4.97 1.37 40.84
CA PHE A 69 -5.60 0.07 41.13
C PHE A 69 -5.43 -0.25 42.58
N THR A 70 -6.54 -0.38 43.33
CA THR A 70 -6.52 -0.78 44.72
C THR A 70 -6.47 -2.30 44.83
N SER A 71 -5.43 -2.81 45.50
CA SER A 71 -5.30 -4.25 45.73
C SER A 71 -6.15 -4.72 46.89
N SER A 72 -6.37 -6.04 47.01
CA SER A 72 -7.16 -6.64 48.08
C SER A 72 -6.62 -6.39 49.49
N ASN A 73 -5.34 -6.06 49.61
CA ASN A 73 -4.70 -5.70 50.90
C ASN A 73 -4.75 -4.20 51.19
N GLY A 74 -5.45 -3.40 50.36
CA GLY A 74 -5.64 -1.96 50.53
C GLY A 74 -4.46 -1.08 50.10
N CYS A 75 -3.38 -1.67 49.52
CA CYS A 75 -2.29 -0.88 48.98
C CYS A 75 -2.57 -0.57 47.51
N ASP A 76 -2.53 0.71 47.16
CA ASP A 76 -2.72 1.16 45.76
C ASP A 76 -1.47 0.87 44.91
N SER A 77 -1.73 0.55 43.64
CA SER A 77 -0.69 0.49 42.62
C SER A 77 -1.01 1.46 41.50
N THR A 78 -0.02 2.19 41.06
CA THR A 78 -0.12 3.21 40.03
C THR A 78 0.47 2.71 38.74
N VAL A 79 -0.33 2.71 37.65
CA VAL A 79 0.14 2.35 36.31
C VAL A 79 0.16 3.61 35.44
N THR A 80 1.33 3.99 34.95
CA THR A 80 1.50 5.07 33.98
C THR A 80 1.52 4.48 32.57
N THR A 81 0.52 4.81 31.76
CA THR A 81 0.45 4.41 30.35
C THR A 81 0.89 5.55 29.44
N ASN A 82 1.94 5.36 28.67
CA ASN A 82 2.34 6.23 27.57
C ASN A 82 1.69 5.70 26.28
N LEU A 83 0.59 6.29 25.86
CA LEU A 83 -0.15 5.90 24.69
C LEU A 83 0.26 6.71 23.47
N THR A 84 0.63 6.05 22.40
CA THR A 84 0.85 6.65 21.08
C THR A 84 -0.20 6.13 20.10
N ILE A 85 -0.96 7.04 19.48
CA ILE A 85 -1.85 6.70 18.37
C ILE A 85 -1.14 7.03 17.06
N SER A 86 -0.92 6.01 16.23
CA SER A 86 -0.33 6.20 14.91
C SER A 86 -1.22 7.09 14.04
N PRO A 87 -0.65 7.98 13.21
CA PRO A 87 -1.44 8.78 12.28
C PRO A 87 -2.20 7.88 11.29
N GLN A 88 -3.29 8.42 10.74
CA GLN A 88 -4.06 7.72 9.70
C GLN A 88 -3.16 7.41 8.50
N LEU A 89 -3.14 6.14 8.09
CA LEU A 89 -2.38 5.68 6.93
C LEU A 89 -3.25 5.81 5.67
N ASN A 90 -2.96 6.83 4.85
CA ASN A 90 -3.62 7.05 3.57
C ASN A 90 -2.76 6.45 2.46
N VAL A 91 -3.22 5.33 1.86
CA VAL A 91 -2.54 4.64 0.76
C VAL A 91 -3.23 4.98 -0.54
N SER A 92 -2.45 5.46 -1.51
CA SER A 92 -2.90 5.68 -2.89
C SER A 92 -1.89 5.09 -3.86
N ILE A 93 -2.35 4.71 -5.05
CA ILE A 93 -1.53 4.13 -6.10
C ILE A 93 -1.73 4.87 -7.41
N GLN A 94 -0.72 4.83 -8.26
CA GLN A 94 -0.73 5.42 -9.60
C GLN A 94 -0.17 4.42 -10.61
N ALA A 95 -0.52 4.60 -11.87
CA ALA A 95 -0.09 3.75 -12.97
C ALA A 95 0.68 4.54 -14.00
N SER A 96 1.74 3.96 -14.57
CA SER A 96 2.39 4.49 -15.77
C SER A 96 1.44 4.45 -16.98
N GLY A 97 1.66 5.33 -17.93
CA GLY A 97 0.90 5.33 -19.20
C GLY A 97 -0.62 5.45 -19.05
N GLY A 98 -1.11 6.10 -17.98
CA GLY A 98 -2.55 6.19 -17.70
C GLY A 98 -3.22 4.83 -17.41
N GLY A 99 -2.46 3.83 -17.00
CA GLY A 99 -2.98 2.50 -16.69
C GLY A 99 -3.19 1.60 -17.91
N THR A 100 -2.62 1.94 -19.05
CA THR A 100 -2.78 1.18 -20.29
C THR A 100 -1.42 0.76 -20.86
N ALA A 101 -1.30 -0.48 -21.31
CA ALA A 101 -0.13 -0.99 -22.03
C ALA A 101 -0.54 -1.88 -23.20
N CYS A 102 0.38 -2.09 -24.13
CA CYS A 102 0.22 -3.06 -25.20
C CYS A 102 0.46 -4.48 -24.70
N SER A 103 -0.19 -5.46 -25.33
CA SER A 103 0.08 -6.90 -25.10
C SER A 103 1.57 -7.19 -25.26
N GLY A 104 2.16 -7.91 -24.30
CA GLY A 104 3.60 -8.16 -24.22
C GLY A 104 4.40 -7.09 -23.45
N SER A 105 3.76 -6.00 -23.07
CA SER A 105 4.31 -4.96 -22.18
C SER A 105 3.64 -5.00 -20.81
N SER A 106 4.03 -4.11 -19.91
CA SER A 106 3.46 -4.00 -18.57
C SER A 106 3.11 -2.55 -18.21
N VAL A 107 2.15 -2.40 -17.33
CA VAL A 107 1.87 -1.15 -16.62
C VAL A 107 2.60 -1.18 -15.29
N THR A 108 3.47 -0.22 -15.03
CA THR A 108 4.08 -0.08 -13.72
C THR A 108 3.12 0.64 -12.79
N LEU A 109 2.73 -0.05 -11.73
CA LEU A 109 1.96 0.49 -10.61
C LEU A 109 2.94 0.91 -9.52
N SER A 110 2.71 2.05 -8.90
CA SER A 110 3.55 2.57 -7.82
C SER A 110 2.69 3.20 -6.74
N MET A 111 3.16 3.11 -5.51
CA MET A 111 2.56 3.85 -4.41
C MET A 111 2.77 5.34 -4.62
N SER A 112 1.74 6.14 -4.39
CA SER A 112 1.81 7.59 -4.24
C SER A 112 1.40 7.96 -2.82
N GLY A 113 2.08 8.92 -2.19
CA GLY A 113 1.83 9.35 -0.82
C GLY A 113 2.91 8.91 0.16
N PHE A 114 2.52 8.58 1.40
CA PHE A 114 3.45 8.31 2.49
C PHE A 114 4.19 6.97 2.30
N ALA A 115 5.46 7.05 1.95
CA ALA A 115 6.38 5.91 1.90
C ALA A 115 7.36 5.97 3.08
N SER A 116 7.51 4.85 3.79
CA SER A 116 8.58 4.65 4.77
C SER A 116 9.30 3.35 4.43
N SER A 117 10.62 3.35 4.53
CA SER A 117 11.45 2.16 4.28
C SER A 117 11.17 1.01 5.26
N ALA A 118 10.54 1.31 6.39
CA ALA A 118 10.17 0.32 7.40
C ALA A 118 8.78 -0.32 7.15
N ASN A 119 8.00 0.19 6.20
CA ASN A 119 6.69 -0.38 5.86
C ASN A 119 6.84 -1.65 5.03
N THR A 120 5.88 -2.57 5.19
CA THR A 120 5.71 -3.72 4.30
C THR A 120 4.59 -3.46 3.31
N TYR A 121 4.71 -4.06 2.13
CA TYR A 121 3.80 -3.87 1.01
C TYR A 121 3.24 -5.21 0.55
N GLN A 122 1.99 -5.21 0.08
CA GLN A 122 1.38 -6.37 -0.55
C GLN A 122 0.40 -5.91 -1.63
N TRP A 123 0.68 -6.28 -2.88
CA TRP A 123 -0.22 -6.04 -4.00
C TRP A 123 -1.30 -7.13 -4.06
N ASN A 124 -2.48 -6.70 -4.48
CA ASN A 124 -3.66 -7.55 -4.63
C ASN A 124 -4.30 -7.29 -6.01
N ASP A 125 -4.93 -8.30 -6.56
CA ASP A 125 -5.81 -8.22 -7.72
C ASP A 125 -7.25 -8.65 -7.36
N ALA A 126 -8.09 -8.86 -8.36
CA ALA A 126 -9.47 -9.31 -8.16
C ALA A 126 -9.58 -10.71 -7.51
N ASN A 127 -8.52 -11.53 -7.56
CA ASN A 127 -8.45 -12.86 -6.97
C ASN A 127 -7.85 -12.83 -5.55
N GLY A 128 -7.41 -11.68 -5.07
CA GLY A 128 -6.81 -11.49 -3.76
C GLY A 128 -5.32 -11.19 -3.81
N VAL A 129 -4.56 -11.76 -2.88
CA VAL A 129 -3.12 -11.51 -2.71
C VAL A 129 -2.31 -12.04 -3.89
N ILE A 130 -1.50 -11.16 -4.50
CA ILE A 130 -0.53 -11.55 -5.53
C ILE A 130 0.74 -12.05 -4.83
N SER A 131 1.01 -13.35 -4.93
CA SER A 131 2.16 -13.98 -4.26
C SER A 131 3.48 -13.34 -4.66
N GLY A 132 4.29 -12.96 -3.66
CA GLY A 132 5.61 -12.34 -3.86
C GLY A 132 5.61 -10.87 -4.29
N ALA A 133 4.45 -10.25 -4.49
CA ALA A 133 4.34 -8.84 -4.87
C ALA A 133 4.42 -7.92 -3.64
N THR A 134 5.62 -7.81 -3.05
CA THR A 134 5.88 -7.13 -1.77
C THR A 134 6.73 -5.87 -1.90
N SER A 135 6.91 -5.35 -3.10
CA SER A 135 7.62 -4.08 -3.34
C SER A 135 6.65 -2.89 -3.37
N SER A 136 7.17 -1.67 -3.21
CA SER A 136 6.38 -0.43 -3.37
C SER A 136 5.89 -0.20 -4.80
N THR A 137 6.40 -0.99 -5.77
CA THR A 137 5.99 -1.00 -7.17
C THR A 137 5.61 -2.41 -7.62
N TYR A 138 4.74 -2.50 -8.63
CA TYR A 138 4.35 -3.76 -9.25
C TYR A 138 4.20 -3.57 -10.77
N SER A 139 4.66 -4.55 -11.56
CA SER A 139 4.52 -4.55 -13.01
C SER A 139 3.35 -5.44 -13.41
N ALA A 140 2.22 -4.83 -13.70
CA ALA A 140 1.02 -5.53 -14.13
C ALA A 140 1.10 -5.89 -15.63
N THR A 141 1.10 -7.17 -15.95
CA THR A 141 1.13 -7.72 -17.32
C THR A 141 -0.24 -8.20 -17.81
N SER A 142 -1.25 -8.14 -16.94
CA SER A 142 -2.62 -8.54 -17.23
C SER A 142 -3.58 -7.40 -16.96
N ALA A 143 -4.66 -7.32 -17.72
CA ALA A 143 -5.74 -6.39 -17.43
C ALA A 143 -6.46 -6.81 -16.13
N GLY A 144 -6.87 -5.84 -15.33
CA GLY A 144 -7.55 -6.08 -14.05
C GLY A 144 -7.56 -4.86 -13.15
N THR A 145 -8.10 -5.03 -11.96
CA THR A 145 -8.09 -4.00 -10.90
C THR A 145 -7.09 -4.42 -9.83
N TYR A 146 -6.19 -3.53 -9.51
CA TYR A 146 -5.10 -3.75 -8.56
C TYR A 146 -5.22 -2.81 -7.37
N SER A 147 -4.84 -3.28 -6.20
CA SER A 147 -4.75 -2.48 -4.98
C SER A 147 -3.48 -2.81 -4.20
N LEU A 148 -3.07 -1.90 -3.34
CA LEU A 148 -1.87 -2.04 -2.51
C LEU A 148 -2.27 -1.96 -1.04
N THR A 149 -1.93 -2.97 -0.27
CA THR A 149 -1.97 -2.95 1.20
C THR A 149 -0.58 -2.58 1.73
N VAL A 150 -0.55 -1.60 2.60
CA VAL A 150 0.67 -1.15 3.30
C VAL A 150 0.49 -1.40 4.79
N THR A 151 1.50 -1.99 5.43
CA THR A 151 1.50 -2.24 6.88
C THR A 151 2.73 -1.57 7.50
N THR A 152 2.50 -0.79 8.54
CA THR A 152 3.56 -0.12 9.30
C THR A 152 4.24 -1.08 10.27
N PRO A 153 5.42 -0.77 10.83
CA PRO A 153 6.06 -1.56 11.88
C PRO A 153 5.22 -1.74 13.15
N ALA A 154 4.32 -0.81 13.42
CA ALA A 154 3.35 -0.91 14.53
C ALA A 154 2.17 -1.84 14.24
N GLY A 155 2.15 -2.51 13.07
CA GLY A 155 1.08 -3.42 12.67
C GLY A 155 -0.17 -2.73 12.09
N CYS A 156 -0.16 -1.41 11.94
CA CYS A 156 -1.28 -0.69 11.35
C CYS A 156 -1.27 -0.85 9.83
N SER A 157 -2.38 -1.27 9.25
CA SER A 157 -2.51 -1.49 7.81
C SER A 157 -3.60 -0.63 7.17
N SER A 158 -3.40 -0.29 5.91
CA SER A 158 -4.41 0.35 5.06
C SER A 158 -4.25 -0.13 3.63
N THR A 159 -5.36 -0.20 2.90
CA THR A 159 -5.39 -0.65 1.50
C THR A 159 -5.88 0.50 0.62
N SER A 160 -5.22 0.72 -0.50
CA SER A 160 -5.63 1.71 -1.51
C SER A 160 -6.98 1.36 -2.12
N SER A 161 -7.63 2.35 -2.72
CA SER A 161 -8.67 2.08 -3.72
C SER A 161 -8.10 1.26 -4.88
N GLY A 162 -8.98 0.50 -5.55
CA GLY A 162 -8.62 -0.27 -6.74
C GLY A 162 -8.29 0.66 -7.92
N LEU A 163 -7.22 0.33 -8.66
CA LEU A 163 -6.82 1.01 -9.89
C LEU A 163 -6.92 0.04 -11.06
N ALA A 164 -7.66 0.43 -12.09
CA ALA A 164 -7.85 -0.38 -13.30
C ALA A 164 -6.63 -0.32 -14.21
N VAL A 165 -6.21 -1.48 -14.71
CA VAL A 165 -5.18 -1.65 -15.73
C VAL A 165 -5.81 -2.27 -16.97
N SER A 166 -5.48 -1.72 -18.14
CA SER A 166 -5.92 -2.22 -19.45
C SER A 166 -4.72 -2.70 -20.27
N ILE A 167 -4.83 -3.91 -20.83
CA ILE A 167 -3.84 -4.44 -21.76
C ILE A 167 -4.49 -4.50 -23.14
N ILE A 168 -3.97 -3.72 -24.08
CA ILE A 168 -4.49 -3.61 -25.43
C ILE A 168 -3.83 -4.66 -26.32
N THR A 169 -4.64 -5.45 -27.00
CA THR A 169 -4.18 -6.35 -28.07
C THR A 169 -4.67 -5.80 -29.41
N VAL A 170 -3.77 -5.69 -30.38
CA VAL A 170 -4.09 -5.35 -31.76
C VAL A 170 -4.00 -6.59 -32.62
N SER A 171 -4.99 -6.81 -33.49
CA SER A 171 -4.99 -7.92 -34.43
C SER A 171 -4.15 -7.59 -35.68
N THR A 172 -3.71 -8.63 -36.40
CA THR A 172 -3.09 -8.43 -37.73
C THR A 172 -4.11 -7.86 -38.70
N PRO A 173 -3.76 -6.85 -39.51
CA PRO A 173 -4.64 -6.36 -40.59
C PRO A 173 -5.07 -7.47 -41.54
N THR A 174 -6.32 -7.44 -41.96
CA THR A 174 -6.95 -8.37 -42.90
C THR A 174 -7.39 -7.65 -44.17
N GLY A 175 -7.97 -8.36 -45.13
CA GLY A 175 -8.46 -7.77 -46.38
C GLY A 175 -7.35 -7.21 -47.27
N LEU A 176 -6.17 -7.80 -47.20
CA LEU A 176 -5.00 -7.35 -48.00
C LEU A 176 -5.25 -7.48 -49.46
N SER A 177 -5.08 -6.38 -50.20
CA SER A 177 -5.17 -6.36 -51.67
C SER A 177 -4.24 -5.32 -52.26
N THR A 178 -3.97 -5.45 -53.54
CA THR A 178 -3.19 -4.46 -54.32
C THR A 178 -4.06 -3.92 -55.46
N SER A 179 -4.10 -2.61 -55.60
CA SER A 179 -4.84 -1.94 -56.65
C SER A 179 -4.00 -0.89 -57.35
N SER A 180 -4.56 -0.25 -58.41
CA SER A 180 -3.90 0.85 -59.15
C SER A 180 -2.46 0.53 -59.57
N ILE A 181 -2.25 -0.72 -60.02
CA ILE A 181 -0.94 -1.21 -60.45
C ILE A 181 -0.54 -0.51 -61.76
N GLN A 182 0.66 0.14 -61.71
CA GLN A 182 1.29 0.79 -62.86
C GLN A 182 2.73 0.35 -62.99
N LEU A 183 3.46 0.87 -63.97
CA LEU A 183 4.84 0.44 -64.24
C LEU A 183 5.79 0.66 -63.07
N ASP A 184 5.57 1.71 -62.26
CA ASP A 184 6.46 2.17 -61.20
C ASP A 184 5.79 2.25 -59.83
N ARG A 185 4.52 1.89 -59.71
CA ARG A 185 3.74 2.10 -58.46
C ARG A 185 2.59 1.12 -58.31
N ALA A 186 2.13 0.96 -57.06
CA ALA A 186 0.93 0.22 -56.74
C ALA A 186 0.36 0.73 -55.41
N THR A 187 -0.96 0.58 -55.20
CA THR A 187 -1.61 0.88 -53.96
C THR A 187 -1.87 -0.40 -53.17
N MET A 188 -1.33 -0.43 -51.94
CA MET A 188 -1.60 -1.51 -50.97
C MET A 188 -2.83 -1.12 -50.14
N ASN A 189 -3.75 -2.08 -49.94
CA ASN A 189 -4.99 -1.84 -49.21
C ASN A 189 -5.16 -2.88 -48.11
N TRP A 190 -5.78 -2.50 -47.01
CA TRP A 190 -6.06 -3.36 -45.84
C TRP A 190 -7.31 -2.88 -45.09
N ALA A 191 -7.87 -3.76 -44.26
CA ALA A 191 -8.94 -3.39 -43.35
C ALA A 191 -8.37 -2.71 -42.10
N SER A 192 -9.06 -1.70 -41.58
CA SER A 192 -8.70 -1.02 -40.32
C SER A 192 -8.68 -2.02 -39.16
N VAL A 193 -7.78 -1.79 -38.19
CA VAL A 193 -7.66 -2.58 -36.97
C VAL A 193 -8.01 -1.72 -35.78
N THR A 194 -8.94 -2.19 -34.96
CA THR A 194 -9.32 -1.52 -33.72
C THR A 194 -8.14 -1.43 -32.77
N ASN A 195 -7.96 -0.27 -32.14
CA ASN A 195 -6.87 0.04 -31.21
C ASN A 195 -5.46 0.06 -31.84
N ALA A 196 -5.32 -0.05 -33.17
CA ALA A 196 -4.04 0.23 -33.79
C ALA A 196 -3.67 1.70 -33.60
N ASN A 197 -2.43 1.97 -33.19
CA ASN A 197 -1.86 3.31 -33.13
C ASN A 197 -1.28 3.71 -34.49
N HIS A 198 -0.65 2.78 -35.16
CA HIS A 198 -0.08 2.95 -36.49
C HIS A 198 0.06 1.62 -37.23
N TYR A 199 0.41 1.69 -38.51
CA TYR A 199 0.75 0.53 -39.32
C TYR A 199 2.18 0.65 -39.86
N ASP A 200 2.86 -0.49 -39.95
CA ASP A 200 4.16 -0.62 -40.61
C ASP A 200 4.07 -1.62 -41.76
N ILE A 201 4.65 -1.28 -42.88
CA ILE A 201 4.71 -2.12 -44.07
C ILE A 201 6.16 -2.52 -44.35
N ARG A 202 6.40 -3.79 -44.56
CA ARG A 202 7.63 -4.30 -45.16
C ARG A 202 7.36 -4.88 -46.56
N MET A 203 8.34 -4.74 -47.42
CA MET A 203 8.23 -5.19 -48.80
C MET A 203 9.52 -5.86 -49.26
N ARG A 204 9.41 -6.72 -50.22
CA ARG A 204 10.57 -7.33 -50.93
C ARG A 204 10.24 -7.60 -52.39
N VAL A 205 11.26 -7.72 -53.23
CA VAL A 205 11.16 -8.47 -54.50
C VAL A 205 11.03 -9.93 -54.10
N GLN A 206 10.17 -10.66 -54.80
CA GLN A 206 9.93 -12.06 -54.52
C GLN A 206 11.24 -12.88 -54.44
N GLY A 207 11.40 -13.60 -53.31
CA GLY A 207 12.59 -14.40 -53.03
C GLY A 207 13.77 -13.63 -52.45
N SER A 208 13.73 -12.31 -52.34
CA SER A 208 14.78 -11.50 -51.68
C SER A 208 14.51 -11.29 -50.19
N SER A 209 15.44 -10.62 -49.49
CA SER A 209 15.28 -10.26 -48.06
C SER A 209 14.21 -9.19 -47.88
N TRP A 210 13.49 -9.25 -46.77
CA TRP A 210 12.53 -8.24 -46.39
C TRP A 210 13.23 -6.94 -46.01
N SER A 211 12.69 -5.83 -46.47
CA SER A 211 13.07 -4.48 -46.05
C SER A 211 11.86 -3.72 -45.56
N VAL A 212 12.08 -2.80 -44.63
CA VAL A 212 11.03 -1.87 -44.19
C VAL A 212 10.75 -0.91 -45.34
N ALA A 213 9.51 -0.89 -45.80
CA ALA A 213 9.09 -0.01 -46.87
C ALA A 213 8.47 1.30 -46.37
N LEU A 214 7.67 1.22 -45.31
CA LEU A 214 6.94 2.35 -44.73
C LEU A 214 6.67 2.11 -43.24
N ASN A 215 6.91 3.11 -42.42
CA ASN A 215 6.70 3.08 -40.96
C ASN A 215 5.71 4.16 -40.53
N ASN A 216 5.10 3.95 -39.38
CA ASN A 216 4.24 4.95 -38.74
C ASN A 216 3.12 5.48 -39.64
N LEU A 217 2.51 4.62 -40.44
CA LEU A 217 1.31 5.00 -41.19
C LEU A 217 0.16 5.27 -40.20
N SER A 218 -0.64 6.29 -40.46
CA SER A 218 -1.77 6.66 -39.58
C SER A 218 -2.63 5.47 -39.20
N SER A 219 -3.10 5.44 -37.94
CA SER A 219 -4.08 4.46 -37.45
C SER A 219 -5.39 4.43 -38.25
N SER A 220 -5.74 5.53 -38.91
CA SER A 220 -6.90 5.64 -39.78
C SER A 220 -6.63 5.19 -41.24
N ALA A 221 -5.37 4.92 -41.60
CA ALA A 221 -5.04 4.51 -42.96
C ALA A 221 -5.58 3.11 -43.27
N THR A 222 -6.19 2.95 -44.42
CA THR A 222 -6.62 1.67 -45.01
C THR A 222 -6.02 1.42 -46.37
N SER A 223 -5.20 2.36 -46.86
CA SER A 223 -4.45 2.20 -48.11
C SER A 223 -3.18 3.05 -48.09
N GLN A 224 -2.23 2.65 -48.89
CA GLN A 224 -0.97 3.39 -49.11
C GLN A 224 -0.43 3.19 -50.50
N LEU A 225 -0.14 4.28 -51.20
CA LEU A 225 0.57 4.28 -52.47
C LEU A 225 2.06 4.04 -52.24
N LYS A 226 2.63 3.05 -52.93
CA LYS A 226 4.07 2.81 -53.01
C LYS A 226 4.54 3.12 -54.43
N THR A 227 5.53 4.01 -54.55
CA THR A 227 6.20 4.39 -55.81
C THR A 227 7.62 3.86 -55.86
N GLY A 228 8.28 3.97 -56.98
CA GLY A 228 9.66 3.53 -57.19
C GLY A 228 9.76 1.99 -57.35
N LEU A 229 8.72 1.36 -57.82
CA LEU A 229 8.72 -0.06 -58.18
C LEU A 229 9.33 -0.24 -59.58
N SER A 230 9.95 -1.40 -59.83
CA SER A 230 10.48 -1.76 -61.13
C SER A 230 9.42 -2.49 -61.94
N SER A 231 9.27 -2.13 -63.20
CA SER A 231 8.37 -2.85 -64.10
C SER A 231 8.75 -4.35 -64.27
N SER A 232 7.77 -5.18 -64.56
CA SER A 232 7.97 -6.63 -64.76
C SER A 232 8.59 -7.34 -63.55
N THR A 233 8.47 -6.79 -62.35
CA THR A 233 9.03 -7.33 -61.12
C THR A 233 7.92 -7.71 -60.16
N THR A 234 7.96 -8.94 -59.64
CA THR A 234 6.99 -9.41 -58.63
C THR A 234 7.46 -8.95 -57.24
N TYR A 235 6.59 -8.27 -56.53
CA TYR A 235 6.78 -7.79 -55.15
C TYR A 235 5.88 -8.53 -54.19
N GLU A 236 6.38 -8.80 -52.99
CA GLU A 236 5.62 -9.28 -51.84
C GLU A 236 5.62 -8.20 -50.75
N TRP A 237 4.50 -8.00 -50.07
CA TRP A 237 4.41 -7.08 -49.00
C TRP A 237 3.65 -7.65 -47.81
N GLN A 238 3.96 -7.19 -46.64
CA GLN A 238 3.30 -7.52 -45.37
C GLN A 238 3.06 -6.25 -44.54
N ILE A 239 2.01 -6.26 -43.79
CA ILE A 239 1.63 -5.15 -42.90
C ILE A 239 1.42 -5.68 -41.50
N ARG A 240 1.80 -4.90 -40.53
CA ARG A 240 1.44 -5.10 -39.14
C ARG A 240 0.75 -3.85 -38.60
N SER A 241 -0.19 -4.05 -37.72
CA SER A 241 -0.69 -3.01 -36.81
C SER A 241 0.24 -2.96 -35.59
N ALA A 242 0.47 -1.80 -35.09
CA ALA A 242 1.22 -1.58 -33.85
C ALA A 242 0.35 -0.83 -32.85
N CYS A 243 0.49 -1.22 -31.59
CA CYS A 243 0.02 -0.47 -30.46
C CYS A 243 1.26 0.26 -29.91
N SER A 244 1.23 1.57 -29.79
CA SER A 244 2.27 2.29 -29.04
C SER A 244 1.71 2.78 -27.71
N THR A 245 2.55 2.70 -26.71
CA THR A 245 2.30 3.25 -25.37
C THR A 245 3.18 4.46 -25.15
#